data_9d2bce312cabaa5257e0a65554ca2dd1
#
_entry.id   9d2bce312cabaa5257e0a65554ca2dd1
#
_cell.length_a   1.000
_cell.length_b   1.000
_cell.length_c   1.000
_cell.angle_alpha   90.00
_cell.angle_beta   90.00
_cell.angle_gamma   90.00
#
_symmetry.space_group_name_H-M   'P 1'
#
loop_
_entity.id
_entity.type
_entity.pdbx_description
1 polymer ?
#
loop_
_entity_poly.entity_id
_entity_poly.type
_entity_poly.pdbx_seq_one_letter_code
_entity_poly.pdbx_strand_id
1 'polypeptide(L)'
;MPTLFAIYNLKDTQKAEEYHNYLIQTKIPGIRGTPWCTDFKTWKMDKVLGPAVSEPEGELPSEPPHQYIAKIEVSDLDAMLSFLGTNAGKEFVKSWSVYLDPTTIFTIGNEV
;
A
#
# COMPACT_ATOMS: atom_id res chain seq x y z
N MET A 1 11.55 12.15 -8.46
CA MET A 1 11.63 10.76 -7.99
C MET A 1 10.28 10.10 -8.15
N PRO A 2 10.22 8.88 -8.68
CA PRO A 2 8.94 8.18 -8.79
C PRO A 2 8.42 7.78 -7.42
N THR A 3 7.09 7.77 -7.32
CA THR A 3 6.39 7.33 -6.12
C THR A 3 5.52 6.14 -6.47
N LEU A 4 5.66 5.05 -5.71
CA LEU A 4 4.81 3.89 -5.81
C LEU A 4 3.63 4.07 -4.85
N PHE A 5 2.42 3.88 -5.36
CA PHE A 5 1.21 3.84 -4.56
C PHE A 5 0.64 2.44 -4.56
N ALA A 6 0.26 1.96 -3.39
CA ALA A 6 -0.49 0.71 -3.25
C ALA A 6 -1.86 1.04 -2.66
N ILE A 7 -2.91 0.57 -3.31
CA ILE A 7 -4.30 0.78 -2.91
C ILE A 7 -4.92 -0.59 -2.74
N TYR A 8 -5.39 -0.92 -1.53
CA TYR A 8 -5.76 -2.29 -1.26
C TYR A 8 -6.74 -2.48 -0.11
N ASN A 9 -7.30 -3.68 -0.05
CA ASN A 9 -8.10 -4.20 1.05
C ASN A 9 -7.45 -5.45 1.61
N LEU A 10 -7.76 -5.80 2.85
CA LEU A 10 -7.39 -7.09 3.42
C LEU A 10 -8.33 -8.17 2.91
N LYS A 11 -7.80 -9.38 2.67
CA LYS A 11 -8.60 -10.56 2.38
C LYS A 11 -9.54 -10.90 3.53
N ASP A 12 -9.04 -10.76 4.75
CA ASP A 12 -9.73 -11.07 5.99
C ASP A 12 -9.59 -9.91 6.96
N THR A 13 -10.67 -9.19 7.16
CA THR A 13 -10.70 -8.02 8.06
C THR A 13 -10.47 -8.40 9.52
N GLN A 14 -10.70 -9.64 9.90
CA GLN A 14 -10.43 -10.14 11.25
C GLN A 14 -8.92 -10.21 11.54
N LYS A 15 -8.09 -10.19 10.51
CA LYS A 15 -6.63 -10.16 10.63
C LYS A 15 -6.04 -8.75 10.62
N ALA A 16 -6.86 -7.70 10.78
CA ALA A 16 -6.39 -6.32 10.72
C ALA A 16 -5.34 -6.02 11.79
N GLU A 17 -5.55 -6.48 13.03
CA GLU A 17 -4.58 -6.27 14.10
C GLU A 17 -3.26 -6.97 13.83
N GLU A 18 -3.29 -8.21 13.37
CA GLU A 18 -2.12 -8.96 12.98
C GLU A 18 -1.36 -8.25 11.84
N TYR A 19 -2.09 -7.77 10.84
CA TYR A 19 -1.51 -7.05 9.72
C TYR A 19 -0.87 -5.73 10.15
N HIS A 20 -1.53 -4.97 11.03
CA HIS A 20 -0.97 -3.71 11.55
C HIS A 20 0.32 -3.95 12.34
N ASN A 21 0.37 -4.99 13.15
CA ASN A 21 1.59 -5.37 13.85
C ASN A 21 2.70 -5.75 12.88
N TYR A 22 2.38 -6.50 11.84
CA TYR A 22 3.32 -6.84 10.78
C TYR A 22 3.84 -5.59 10.06
N LEU A 23 2.98 -4.63 9.72
CA LEU A 23 3.37 -3.36 9.10
C LEU A 23 4.38 -2.61 9.97
N ILE A 24 4.05 -2.42 11.23
CA ILE A 24 4.85 -1.60 12.15
C ILE A 24 6.17 -2.28 12.49
N GLN A 25 6.16 -3.57 12.75
CA GLN A 25 7.32 -4.29 13.24
C GLN A 25 8.23 -4.81 12.13
N THR A 26 7.71 -5.07 10.95
CA THR A 26 8.45 -5.77 9.90
C THR A 26 8.47 -5.04 8.57
N LYS A 27 7.30 -4.75 7.99
CA LYS A 27 7.22 -4.24 6.61
C LYS A 27 7.76 -2.83 6.47
N ILE A 28 7.31 -1.92 7.31
CA ILE A 28 7.73 -0.51 7.23
C ILE A 28 9.23 -0.37 7.51
N PRO A 29 9.77 -0.92 8.62
CA PRO A 29 11.21 -0.85 8.86
C PRO A 29 12.03 -1.54 7.78
N GLY A 30 11.56 -2.67 7.27
CA GLY A 30 12.24 -3.42 6.22
C GLY A 30 12.37 -2.63 4.92
N ILE A 31 11.29 -2.01 4.47
CA ILE A 31 11.30 -1.19 3.25
C ILE A 31 12.14 0.08 3.44
N ARG A 32 11.97 0.77 4.56
CA ARG A 32 12.75 1.98 4.87
C ARG A 32 14.25 1.71 4.97
N GLY A 33 14.63 0.49 5.32
CA GLY A 33 16.04 0.08 5.40
C GLY A 33 16.68 -0.25 4.05
N THR A 34 15.93 -0.25 2.94
CA THR A 34 16.48 -0.53 1.62
C THR A 34 17.11 0.70 1.00
N PRO A 35 18.16 0.54 0.13
CA PRO A 35 18.82 1.69 -0.48
C PRO A 35 17.98 2.40 -1.55
N TRP A 36 16.92 1.76 -2.04
CA TRP A 36 16.05 2.32 -3.07
C TRP A 36 14.80 3.02 -2.53
N CYS A 37 14.59 3.03 -1.22
CA CYS A 37 13.46 3.69 -0.58
C CYS A 37 13.93 4.87 0.26
N THR A 38 13.34 6.05 0.02
CA THR A 38 13.61 7.24 0.85
C THR A 38 12.53 7.45 1.89
N ASP A 39 11.30 6.98 1.66
CA ASP A 39 10.23 7.04 2.64
C ASP A 39 9.16 6.00 2.31
N PHE A 40 8.48 5.51 3.35
CA PHE A 40 7.36 4.58 3.23
C PHE A 40 6.35 4.88 4.31
N LYS A 41 5.10 5.11 3.90
CA LYS A 41 3.98 5.36 4.80
C LYS A 41 2.76 4.59 4.35
N THR A 42 1.95 4.17 5.32
CA THR A 42 0.68 3.50 5.06
C THR A 42 -0.41 4.19 5.87
N TRP A 43 -1.53 4.46 5.22
CA TRP A 43 -2.71 5.03 5.87
C TRP A 43 -3.85 4.02 5.80
N LYS A 44 -4.59 3.92 6.90
CA LYS A 44 -5.88 3.25 6.91
C LYS A 44 -6.96 4.31 6.67
N MET A 45 -7.83 4.04 5.71
CA MET A 45 -8.97 4.92 5.42
C MET A 45 -10.07 4.70 6.44
N ASP A 46 -10.54 5.76 7.08
CA ASP A 46 -11.50 5.67 8.16
C ASP A 46 -12.93 5.85 7.69
N LYS A 47 -13.19 6.82 6.79
CA LYS A 47 -14.54 7.10 6.33
C LYS A 47 -14.55 7.87 5.01
N VAL A 48 -15.67 7.79 4.32
CA VAL A 48 -15.95 8.58 3.12
C VAL A 48 -16.48 9.94 3.56
N LEU A 49 -15.85 11.02 3.11
CA LEU A 49 -16.29 12.39 3.44
C LEU A 49 -17.40 12.90 2.51
N GLY A 50 -17.42 12.42 1.27
CA GLY A 50 -18.41 12.88 0.32
C GLY A 50 -18.04 12.52 -1.11
N PRO A 51 -18.95 12.77 -2.08
CA PRO A 51 -18.65 12.59 -3.49
C PRO A 51 -17.64 13.63 -3.95
N ALA A 52 -16.87 13.27 -4.98
CA ALA A 52 -15.90 14.18 -5.58
C ALA A 52 -16.54 15.33 -6.36
N VAL A 53 -17.84 15.20 -6.68
CA VAL A 53 -18.62 16.19 -7.45
C VAL A 53 -19.78 16.72 -6.62
N SER A 54 -20.28 17.90 -6.97
CA SER A 54 -21.28 18.64 -6.19
C SER A 54 -22.72 18.12 -6.36
N GLU A 55 -22.97 17.12 -7.17
CA GLU A 55 -24.28 16.54 -7.34
C GLU A 55 -24.34 15.12 -6.80
N PRO A 56 -24.58 14.96 -5.50
CA PRO A 56 -24.65 13.65 -4.89
C PRO A 56 -26.01 13.02 -5.16
N GLU A 57 -26.17 12.39 -6.30
CA GLU A 57 -27.31 11.50 -6.53
C GLU A 57 -26.93 10.12 -6.00
N GLY A 58 -27.61 9.73 -4.93
CA GLY A 58 -27.41 8.43 -4.31
C GLY A 58 -26.71 8.51 -2.97
N GLU A 59 -26.65 7.37 -2.31
CA GLU A 59 -26.04 7.22 -1.00
C GLU A 59 -24.52 7.13 -1.11
N LEU A 60 -23.83 7.77 -0.18
CA LEU A 60 -22.39 7.57 -0.01
C LEU A 60 -22.15 6.16 0.53
N PRO A 61 -21.08 5.50 0.10
CA PRO A 61 -20.66 4.25 0.73
C PRO A 61 -20.46 4.48 2.24
N SER A 62 -20.92 3.54 3.06
CA SER A 62 -20.70 3.59 4.51
C SER A 62 -19.23 3.40 4.87
N GLU A 63 -18.48 2.70 4.01
CA GLU A 63 -17.07 2.43 4.17
C GLU A 63 -16.28 2.86 2.94
N PRO A 64 -15.00 3.25 3.08
CA PRO A 64 -14.14 3.52 1.95
C PRO A 64 -14.05 2.30 1.02
N PRO A 65 -14.05 2.51 -0.32
CA PRO A 65 -13.92 1.40 -1.27
C PRO A 65 -12.59 0.66 -1.16
N HIS A 66 -11.56 1.34 -0.65
CA HIS A 66 -10.28 0.73 -0.29
C HIS A 66 -9.92 1.11 1.13
N GLN A 67 -9.47 0.12 1.91
CA GLN A 67 -9.16 0.30 3.34
C GLN A 67 -7.80 0.93 3.56
N TYR A 68 -6.86 0.71 2.64
CA TYR A 68 -5.46 1.12 2.82
C TYR A 68 -4.90 1.80 1.59
N ILE A 69 -4.07 2.80 1.84
CA ILE A 69 -3.24 3.44 0.83
C ILE A 69 -1.82 3.49 1.38
N ALA A 70 -0.86 2.96 0.64
CA ALA A 70 0.55 3.06 0.96
C ALA A 70 1.27 3.92 -0.07
N LYS A 71 2.28 4.65 0.38
CA LYS A 71 3.12 5.50 -0.46
C LYS A 71 4.58 5.16 -0.20
N ILE A 72 5.30 4.81 -1.27
CA ILE A 72 6.74 4.53 -1.22
C ILE A 72 7.45 5.51 -2.13
N GLU A 73 8.31 6.33 -1.58
CA GLU A 73 9.18 7.21 -2.37
C GLU A 73 10.42 6.43 -2.78
N VAL A 74 10.61 6.28 -4.09
CA VAL A 74 11.64 5.42 -4.66
C VAL A 74 12.76 6.30 -5.23
N SER A 75 13.96 6.15 -4.69
CA SER A 75 15.14 6.86 -5.17
C SER A 75 15.76 6.21 -6.40
N ASP A 76 15.58 4.91 -6.55
CA ASP A 76 16.14 4.13 -7.65
C ASP A 76 15.17 3.00 -8.04
N LEU A 77 14.37 3.27 -9.07
CA LEU A 77 13.36 2.33 -9.54
C LEU A 77 13.98 1.03 -10.05
N ASP A 78 15.11 1.12 -10.79
CA ASP A 78 15.77 -0.06 -11.33
C ASP A 78 16.29 -0.96 -10.20
N ALA A 79 16.84 -0.38 -9.15
CA ALA A 79 17.28 -1.11 -7.97
C ALA A 79 16.11 -1.80 -7.25
N MET A 80 14.97 -1.13 -7.13
CA MET A 80 13.76 -1.73 -6.56
C MET A 80 13.29 -2.93 -7.37
N LEU A 81 13.19 -2.78 -8.69
CA LEU A 81 12.75 -3.85 -9.58
C LEU A 81 13.72 -5.02 -9.56
N SER A 82 15.03 -4.75 -9.52
CA SER A 82 16.06 -5.79 -9.39
C SER A 82 15.91 -6.57 -8.08
N PHE A 83 15.69 -5.85 -6.98
CA PHE A 83 15.46 -6.50 -5.67
C PHE A 83 14.24 -7.40 -5.70
N LEU A 84 13.12 -6.94 -6.26
CA LEU A 84 11.89 -7.72 -6.34
C LEU A 84 12.05 -9.01 -7.17
N GLY A 85 13.01 -9.04 -8.09
CA GLY A 85 13.36 -10.22 -8.87
C GLY A 85 14.24 -11.24 -8.14
N THR A 86 14.84 -10.88 -7.02
CA THR A 86 15.68 -11.79 -6.22
C THR A 86 14.81 -12.75 -5.39
N ASN A 87 15.44 -13.82 -4.89
CA ASN A 87 14.75 -14.74 -3.98
C ASN A 87 14.29 -14.03 -2.69
N ALA A 88 15.13 -13.17 -2.14
CA ALA A 88 14.78 -12.37 -0.96
C ALA A 88 13.60 -11.44 -1.25
N GLY A 89 13.58 -10.80 -2.41
CA GLY A 89 12.46 -9.94 -2.82
C GLY A 89 11.16 -10.71 -3.00
N LYS A 90 11.22 -11.89 -3.59
CA LYS A 90 10.05 -12.77 -3.76
C LYS A 90 9.49 -13.24 -2.42
N GLU A 91 10.34 -13.61 -1.49
CA GLU A 91 9.92 -13.99 -0.13
C GLU A 91 9.32 -12.79 0.61
N PHE A 92 9.88 -11.61 0.43
CA PHE A 92 9.33 -10.38 0.99
C PHE A 92 7.92 -10.11 0.46
N VAL A 93 7.72 -10.18 -0.85
CA VAL A 93 6.39 -9.99 -1.47
C VAL A 93 5.40 -11.03 -0.94
N LYS A 94 5.82 -12.28 -0.80
CA LYS A 94 5.01 -13.36 -0.26
C LYS A 94 4.55 -13.07 1.17
N SER A 95 5.42 -12.50 1.99
CA SER A 95 5.13 -12.27 3.41
C SER A 95 3.96 -11.31 3.65
N TRP A 96 3.76 -10.32 2.77
CA TRP A 96 2.66 -9.37 2.93
C TRP A 96 1.49 -9.63 1.97
N SER A 97 1.72 -10.28 0.83
CA SER A 97 0.66 -10.54 -0.15
C SER A 97 -0.41 -11.50 0.37
N VAL A 98 -0.10 -12.33 1.35
CA VAL A 98 -1.08 -13.22 1.99
C VAL A 98 -2.20 -12.46 2.69
N TYR A 99 -1.97 -11.21 3.07
CA TYR A 99 -2.97 -10.38 3.72
C TYR A 99 -3.86 -9.62 2.74
N LEU A 100 -3.41 -9.41 1.51
CA LEU A 100 -4.08 -8.51 0.56
C LEU A 100 -5.05 -9.26 -0.33
N ASP A 101 -6.16 -8.60 -0.67
CA ASP A 101 -7.12 -9.19 -1.60
C ASP A 101 -6.71 -8.98 -3.07
N PRO A 102 -7.33 -9.72 -4.02
CA PRO A 102 -6.97 -9.63 -5.43
C PRO A 102 -7.25 -8.28 -6.09
N THR A 103 -8.01 -7.39 -5.45
CA THR A 103 -8.29 -6.05 -5.99
C THR A 103 -7.17 -5.05 -5.75
N THR A 104 -6.09 -5.48 -5.10
CA THR A 104 -4.92 -4.65 -4.84
C THR A 104 -4.35 -4.06 -6.12
N ILE A 105 -4.08 -2.76 -6.10
CA ILE A 105 -3.53 -2.01 -7.23
C ILE A 105 -2.18 -1.41 -6.80
N PHE A 106 -1.16 -1.67 -7.61
CA PHE A 106 0.13 -1.00 -7.48
C PHE A 106 0.31 -0.09 -8.68
N THR A 107 0.63 1.17 -8.45
CA THR A 107 0.83 2.14 -9.52
C THR A 107 2.00 3.06 -9.21
N ILE A 108 2.66 3.54 -10.25
CA ILE A 108 3.79 4.46 -10.15
C ILE A 108 3.41 5.78 -10.79
N GLY A 109 3.73 6.87 -10.11
CA GLY A 109 3.52 8.20 -10.61
C GLY A 109 4.69 9.12 -10.30
N ASN A 110 4.71 10.23 -10.99
CA ASN A 110 5.65 11.32 -10.75
C ASN A 110 4.86 12.57 -10.38
N GLU A 111 5.45 13.36 -9.49
CA GLU A 111 4.86 14.64 -9.10
C GLU A 111 4.71 15.55 -10.33
N VAL A 112 3.57 16.19 -10.44
CA VAL A 112 3.26 17.10 -11.55
C VAL A 112 3.89 18.47 -11.36
#